data_6a8c909fd9dba638c8d82171b1cbeec8
#
_entry.id   6a8c909fd9dba638c8d82171b1cbeec8
#
_cell.length_a   1.000
_cell.length_b   1.000
_cell.length_c   1.000
_cell.angle_alpha   90.00
_cell.angle_beta   90.00
_cell.angle_gamma   90.00
#
_symmetry.space_group_name_H-M   'P 1'
#
loop_
_entity.id
_entity.type
_entity.pdbx_description
1 polymer ?
#
loop_
_entity_poly.entity_id
_entity_poly.type
_entity_poly.pdbx_seq_one_letter_code
_entity_poly.pdbx_strand_id
1 'polypeptide(L)'
;MFDLNVFFEGMSKPQLRNAHAKAFGQKGLLNNALIQSETLSYYNDSKRALAQLEKMEDWQRHCMSLIYNSASRGLTFNELRLTIPVSKCRDLQSFLISMCREYLLWRSPSTNTTVYYGFKDFIDIFKEDLAEAPTVKGTSVFYQNLLDWHVCEVLALAMLGELKVNNSNMLHRHSYQVCTDLFTTAKQISEKAAENELSLIFNFFINSGWLEQEDSRLIPTEKAHDFIRKNGFRLHQDILTWWVKERFRGERSHCARLLKMLEQPRTAQTAASIFWVMDPTFRLQDKDGAIAWEALPRLLRELWILGLLRFTMVGGKVATISLEQAGRDWIESSVVSVPEQNISCLPNFELITSTGTSPRVLLLLACLAKVENDEMYLRFSLNRESYIRGLKCGIAESEIETFKSWIKPPANVESTLAEWNSSYYGAKVQTVRLLKIESATVLSELSRFPQFVECTKEYIPGYGFVLKPEMEERAFEILTNYGFSPFVERKNVNRTGAPTEEWRKDFSTPWPEAKAPDYELKATADSESLQTALNSTKYGSNYQKLSTFDLVKVLRYAKTVGALIGAKLKNPAKRGDNEIEKNFFVHALKLAKSPQSIEIQPYGSDTPEMIELSFIQEVKVYNGKQP
;
A
#
# COMPACT_ATOMS: atom_id res chain seq x y z
N MET A 1 9.11 17.53 -25.60
CA MET A 1 9.64 18.89 -25.37
C MET A 1 9.45 19.69 -26.64
N PHE A 2 9.08 20.95 -26.49
CA PHE A 2 8.94 21.89 -27.59
C PHE A 2 10.21 22.70 -27.74
N ASP A 3 10.43 23.19 -28.96
CA ASP A 3 11.42 24.19 -29.30
C ASP A 3 10.85 25.57 -28.90
N LEU A 4 11.67 26.42 -28.31
CA LEU A 4 11.22 27.74 -27.82
C LEU A 4 10.80 28.63 -28.98
N ASN A 5 11.45 28.51 -30.15
CA ASN A 5 11.08 29.26 -31.35
C ASN A 5 9.65 28.88 -31.82
N VAL A 6 9.36 27.58 -31.96
CA VAL A 6 8.04 27.08 -32.32
C VAL A 6 6.96 27.53 -31.33
N PHE A 7 7.32 27.61 -30.03
CA PHE A 7 6.41 28.07 -29.01
C PHE A 7 6.07 29.57 -29.18
N PHE A 8 7.07 30.40 -29.44
CA PHE A 8 6.84 31.84 -29.69
C PHE A 8 6.11 32.11 -31.02
N GLU A 9 6.34 31.31 -32.06
CA GLU A 9 5.60 31.39 -33.32
C GLU A 9 4.09 31.08 -33.14
N GLY A 10 3.76 30.19 -32.22
CA GLY A 10 2.40 29.83 -31.87
C GLY A 10 1.68 30.85 -30.98
N MET A 11 2.37 31.87 -30.47
CA MET A 11 1.77 32.87 -29.59
C MET A 11 0.88 33.86 -30.32
N SER A 12 -0.20 34.25 -29.69
CA SER A 12 -1.03 35.37 -30.17
C SER A 12 -0.26 36.71 -30.05
N LYS A 13 -0.58 37.66 -30.96
CA LYS A 13 0.04 38.99 -30.95
C LYS A 13 0.02 39.70 -29.58
N PRO A 14 -1.08 39.67 -28.80
CA PRO A 14 -1.11 40.25 -27.46
C PRO A 14 -0.14 39.55 -26.48
N GLN A 15 -0.06 38.23 -26.53
CA GLN A 15 0.84 37.44 -25.68
C GLN A 15 2.31 37.76 -26.00
N LEU A 16 2.67 37.83 -27.27
CA LEU A 16 4.02 38.17 -27.72
C LEU A 16 4.43 39.58 -27.29
N ARG A 17 3.52 40.57 -27.43
CA ARG A 17 3.74 41.93 -26.94
C ARG A 17 3.95 42.02 -25.44
N ASN A 18 3.17 41.23 -24.67
CA ASN A 18 3.32 41.16 -23.22
C ASN A 18 4.68 40.53 -22.84
N ALA A 19 5.11 39.47 -23.53
CA ALA A 19 6.45 38.88 -23.32
C ALA A 19 7.57 39.88 -23.62
N HIS A 20 7.46 40.58 -24.74
CA HIS A 20 8.42 41.61 -25.11
C HIS A 20 8.45 42.78 -24.13
N ALA A 21 7.29 43.30 -23.72
CA ALA A 21 7.16 44.36 -22.74
C ALA A 21 7.76 43.99 -21.38
N LYS A 22 7.66 42.73 -21.00
CA LYS A 22 8.31 42.20 -19.79
C LYS A 22 9.82 42.20 -19.88
N ALA A 23 10.37 41.85 -21.05
CA ALA A 23 11.83 41.78 -21.28
C ALA A 23 12.46 43.16 -21.43
N PHE A 24 11.82 44.07 -22.16
CA PHE A 24 12.40 45.32 -22.62
C PHE A 24 11.66 46.59 -22.13
N GLY A 25 10.59 46.45 -21.38
CA GLY A 25 9.70 47.56 -21.04
C GLY A 25 8.76 47.92 -22.19
N GLN A 26 7.85 48.87 -21.95
CA GLN A 26 6.97 49.38 -23.01
C GLN A 26 7.77 50.22 -23.99
N LYS A 27 8.10 49.65 -25.12
CA LYS A 27 8.66 50.40 -26.28
C LYS A 27 7.51 50.64 -27.26
N GLY A 28 7.60 51.77 -27.95
CA GLY A 28 6.59 52.21 -28.94
C GLY A 28 6.29 51.22 -30.06
N LEU A 29 5.54 51.59 -31.07
CA LEU A 29 5.03 50.79 -32.18
C LEU A 29 6.17 50.06 -32.94
N LEU A 30 6.51 48.84 -32.52
CA LEU A 30 7.46 47.95 -33.19
C LEU A 30 6.70 47.01 -34.13
N ASN A 31 7.34 46.63 -35.25
CA ASN A 31 6.84 45.58 -36.14
C ASN A 31 6.78 44.23 -35.39
N ASN A 32 5.75 43.44 -35.60
CA ASN A 32 5.58 42.14 -34.93
C ASN A 32 6.74 41.18 -35.18
N ALA A 33 7.36 41.19 -36.38
CA ALA A 33 8.51 40.37 -36.68
C ALA A 33 9.76 40.74 -35.84
N LEU A 34 9.94 42.03 -35.61
CA LEU A 34 11.05 42.53 -34.76
C LEU A 34 10.76 42.20 -33.28
N ILE A 35 9.53 42.37 -32.83
CA ILE A 35 9.10 41.96 -31.48
C ILE A 35 9.40 40.49 -31.25
N GLN A 36 9.07 39.63 -32.22
CA GLN A 36 9.28 38.17 -32.10
C GLN A 36 10.77 37.83 -32.03
N SER A 37 11.59 38.39 -32.92
CA SER A 37 13.06 38.12 -32.94
C SER A 37 13.75 38.63 -31.68
N GLU A 38 13.44 39.84 -31.20
CA GLU A 38 14.01 40.40 -29.96
C GLU A 38 13.57 39.58 -28.74
N THR A 39 12.29 39.19 -28.68
CA THR A 39 11.74 38.38 -27.57
C THR A 39 12.40 37.01 -27.54
N LEU A 40 12.50 36.32 -28.67
CA LEU A 40 13.14 35.03 -28.78
C LEU A 40 14.65 35.14 -28.38
N SER A 41 15.37 36.11 -28.91
CA SER A 41 16.81 36.31 -28.55
C SER A 41 16.99 36.51 -27.05
N TYR A 42 16.10 37.26 -26.40
CA TYR A 42 16.19 37.51 -24.97
C TYR A 42 15.90 36.26 -24.14
N TYR A 43 14.80 35.50 -24.46
CA TYR A 43 14.41 34.37 -23.68
C TYR A 43 15.22 33.11 -23.99
N ASN A 44 15.83 32.99 -25.18
CA ASN A 44 16.71 31.88 -25.56
C ASN A 44 18.18 32.07 -25.13
N ASP A 45 18.46 33.08 -24.26
CA ASP A 45 19.79 33.31 -23.75
C ASP A 45 20.16 32.29 -22.64
N SER A 46 21.12 31.41 -22.95
CA SER A 46 21.65 30.43 -22.03
C SER A 46 22.27 31.04 -20.77
N LYS A 47 22.86 32.24 -20.86
CA LYS A 47 23.43 32.93 -19.68
C LYS A 47 22.34 33.32 -18.69
N ARG A 48 21.17 33.74 -19.19
CA ARG A 48 20.02 34.06 -18.36
C ARG A 48 19.49 32.82 -17.67
N ALA A 49 19.39 31.69 -18.37
CA ALA A 49 18.93 30.42 -17.81
C ALA A 49 19.90 29.91 -16.73
N LEU A 50 21.22 30.01 -16.95
CA LEU A 50 22.24 29.66 -15.96
C LEU A 50 22.17 30.59 -14.72
N ALA A 51 21.99 31.89 -14.91
CA ALA A 51 21.84 32.83 -13.79
C ALA A 51 20.56 32.56 -12.96
N GLN A 52 19.50 31.98 -13.55
CA GLN A 52 18.33 31.50 -12.80
C GLN A 52 18.64 30.22 -12.05
N LEU A 53 19.36 29.27 -12.68
CA LEU A 53 19.77 28.03 -12.03
C LEU A 53 20.64 28.28 -10.78
N GLU A 54 21.56 29.24 -10.84
CA GLU A 54 22.43 29.61 -9.71
C GLU A 54 21.64 30.15 -8.51
N LYS A 55 20.51 30.83 -8.75
CA LYS A 55 19.66 31.41 -7.71
C LYS A 55 18.71 30.39 -7.08
N MET A 56 18.56 29.21 -7.68
CA MET A 56 17.62 28.19 -7.22
C MET A 56 18.13 27.49 -5.97
N GLU A 57 17.22 27.22 -5.03
CA GLU A 57 17.43 26.27 -3.94
C GLU A 57 17.57 24.84 -4.49
N ASP A 58 18.15 23.93 -3.72
CA ASP A 58 18.40 22.55 -4.16
C ASP A 58 17.11 21.82 -4.59
N TRP A 59 16.01 22.00 -3.86
CA TRP A 59 14.72 21.41 -4.24
C TRP A 59 14.16 21.98 -5.55
N GLN A 60 14.43 23.24 -5.85
CA GLN A 60 14.02 23.90 -7.09
C GLN A 60 14.82 23.37 -8.28
N ARG A 61 16.13 23.24 -8.12
CA ARG A 61 17.03 22.60 -9.12
C ARG A 61 16.60 21.18 -9.40
N HIS A 62 16.32 20.43 -8.32
CA HIS A 62 15.82 19.06 -8.42
C HIS A 62 14.48 18.99 -9.19
N CYS A 63 13.53 19.87 -8.88
CA CYS A 63 12.27 19.97 -9.59
C CYS A 63 12.45 20.25 -11.08
N MET A 64 13.32 21.20 -11.44
CA MET A 64 13.66 21.49 -12.85
C MET A 64 14.29 20.27 -13.52
N SER A 65 15.27 19.65 -12.89
CA SER A 65 15.94 18.44 -13.39
C SER A 65 14.95 17.33 -13.68
N LEU A 66 13.99 17.06 -12.78
CA LEU A 66 12.95 16.06 -13.00
C LEU A 66 12.09 16.38 -14.22
N ILE A 67 11.66 17.64 -14.39
CA ILE A 67 10.84 18.04 -15.55
C ILE A 67 11.63 17.85 -16.85
N TYR A 68 12.90 18.26 -16.88
CA TYR A 68 13.75 18.15 -18.06
C TYR A 68 14.13 16.69 -18.39
N ASN A 69 14.27 15.84 -17.38
CA ASN A 69 14.49 14.41 -17.56
C ASN A 69 13.22 13.62 -17.95
N SER A 70 12.02 14.15 -17.72
CA SER A 70 10.76 13.50 -18.11
C SER A 70 10.51 13.48 -19.63
N ALA A 71 11.39 14.11 -20.40
CA ALA A 71 11.36 14.21 -21.87
C ALA A 71 10.02 14.76 -22.42
N SER A 72 9.43 14.07 -23.41
CA SER A 72 8.21 14.53 -24.09
C SER A 72 6.94 14.36 -23.25
N ARG A 73 6.99 13.71 -22.08
CA ARG A 73 5.82 13.43 -21.25
C ARG A 73 5.43 14.57 -20.32
N GLY A 74 6.42 15.35 -19.89
CA GLY A 74 6.23 16.32 -18.83
C GLY A 74 5.87 15.67 -17.49
N LEU A 75 5.67 16.50 -16.48
CA LEU A 75 5.22 16.09 -15.15
C LEU A 75 4.04 16.93 -14.70
N THR A 76 3.08 16.32 -14.03
CA THR A 76 1.95 17.01 -13.42
C THR A 76 2.38 17.68 -12.12
N PHE A 77 1.59 18.65 -11.66
CA PHE A 77 1.79 19.27 -10.36
C PHE A 77 1.83 18.24 -9.22
N ASN A 78 0.94 17.26 -9.26
CA ASN A 78 0.87 16.22 -8.25
C ASN A 78 2.11 15.30 -8.25
N GLU A 79 2.64 14.96 -9.43
CA GLU A 79 3.89 14.21 -9.53
C GLU A 79 5.07 14.97 -8.95
N LEU A 80 5.20 16.25 -9.30
CA LEU A 80 6.24 17.12 -8.78
C LEU A 80 6.15 17.30 -7.26
N ARG A 81 4.92 17.46 -6.74
CA ARG A 81 4.68 17.56 -5.31
C ARG A 81 5.11 16.32 -4.54
N LEU A 82 5.04 15.14 -5.17
CA LEU A 82 5.49 13.88 -4.58
C LEU A 82 7.02 13.74 -4.54
N THR A 83 7.75 14.54 -5.27
CA THR A 83 9.20 14.43 -5.45
C THR A 83 10.00 15.55 -4.77
N ILE A 84 9.33 16.45 -4.06
CA ILE A 84 9.97 17.57 -3.34
C ILE A 84 9.65 17.51 -1.83
N PRO A 85 10.46 18.17 -0.99
CA PRO A 85 10.20 18.23 0.45
C PRO A 85 8.81 18.75 0.78
N VAL A 86 8.16 18.12 1.74
CA VAL A 86 6.82 18.54 2.20
C VAL A 86 6.80 20.00 2.63
N SER A 87 7.83 20.44 3.33
CA SER A 87 7.98 21.84 3.75
C SER A 87 7.99 22.84 2.59
N LYS A 88 8.36 22.38 1.39
CA LYS A 88 8.46 23.20 0.18
C LYS A 88 7.27 23.02 -0.78
N CYS A 89 6.35 22.10 -0.49
CA CYS A 89 5.17 21.85 -1.35
C CYS A 89 4.29 23.10 -1.58
N ARG A 90 4.32 24.06 -0.66
CA ARG A 90 3.58 25.31 -0.75
C ARG A 90 4.15 26.24 -1.78
N ASP A 91 5.47 26.27 -1.85
CA ASP A 91 6.20 27.18 -2.72
C ASP A 91 6.27 26.65 -4.15
N LEU A 92 5.95 25.36 -4.34
CA LEU A 92 6.02 24.68 -5.63
C LEU A 92 5.20 25.39 -6.70
N GLN A 93 3.93 25.74 -6.39
CA GLN A 93 3.05 26.37 -7.38
C GLN A 93 3.57 27.74 -7.81
N SER A 94 3.99 28.56 -6.86
CA SER A 94 4.58 29.89 -7.14
C SER A 94 5.89 29.77 -7.92
N PHE A 95 6.72 28.79 -7.57
CA PHE A 95 7.95 28.48 -8.28
C PHE A 95 7.68 28.08 -9.74
N LEU A 96 6.80 27.10 -9.98
CA LEU A 96 6.47 26.64 -11.34
C LEU A 96 5.85 27.76 -12.20
N ILE A 97 4.97 28.58 -11.61
CA ILE A 97 4.40 29.76 -12.29
C ILE A 97 5.51 30.76 -12.63
N SER A 98 6.47 30.99 -11.72
CA SER A 98 7.62 31.86 -11.98
C SER A 98 8.45 31.33 -13.14
N MET A 99 8.78 30.03 -13.17
CA MET A 99 9.53 29.41 -14.26
C MET A 99 8.78 29.45 -15.61
N CYS A 100 7.48 29.32 -15.60
CA CYS A 100 6.67 29.51 -16.81
C CYS A 100 6.66 30.98 -17.27
N ARG A 101 6.68 31.92 -16.35
CA ARG A 101 6.78 33.37 -16.67
C ARG A 101 8.14 33.75 -17.24
N GLU A 102 9.18 33.04 -16.85
CA GLU A 102 10.54 33.19 -17.38
C GLU A 102 10.78 32.39 -18.67
N TYR A 103 9.76 31.71 -19.20
CA TYR A 103 9.83 30.82 -20.36
C TYR A 103 10.95 29.76 -20.24
N LEU A 104 11.19 29.30 -19.03
CA LEU A 104 12.04 28.14 -18.75
C LEU A 104 11.21 26.85 -18.69
N LEU A 105 9.93 26.96 -18.41
CA LEU A 105 8.95 25.88 -18.46
C LEU A 105 7.75 26.30 -19.29
N TRP A 106 7.10 25.32 -19.87
CA TRP A 106 5.80 25.46 -20.50
C TRP A 106 4.78 24.58 -19.79
N ARG A 107 3.54 25.07 -19.64
CA ARG A 107 2.42 24.33 -19.07
C ARG A 107 1.35 24.08 -20.13
N SER A 108 0.91 22.84 -20.24
CA SER A 108 -0.25 22.50 -21.05
C SER A 108 -1.47 22.29 -20.14
N PRO A 109 -2.57 23.03 -20.32
CA PRO A 109 -3.82 22.71 -19.69
C PRO A 109 -4.35 21.43 -20.36
N SER A 110 -4.25 20.30 -19.69
CA SER A 110 -5.01 19.10 -20.02
C SER A 110 -6.42 19.26 -19.42
N THR A 111 -7.39 18.51 -19.95
CA THR A 111 -8.80 18.60 -19.53
C THR A 111 -9.01 18.38 -18.02
N ASN A 112 -8.08 17.71 -17.35
CA ASN A 112 -8.17 17.40 -15.91
C ASN A 112 -6.92 17.75 -15.10
N THR A 113 -5.76 17.98 -15.71
CA THR A 113 -4.51 18.21 -14.97
C THR A 113 -3.57 19.13 -15.75
N THR A 114 -2.87 20.02 -15.05
CA THR A 114 -1.80 20.83 -15.64
C THR A 114 -0.51 20.03 -15.71
N VAL A 115 0.08 19.91 -16.89
CA VAL A 115 1.36 19.24 -17.12
C VAL A 115 2.43 20.27 -17.44
N TYR A 116 3.60 20.16 -16.82
CA TYR A 116 4.75 21.04 -17.02
C TYR A 116 5.81 20.35 -17.88
N TYR A 117 6.38 21.09 -18.81
CA TYR A 117 7.39 20.62 -19.75
C TYR A 117 8.56 21.59 -19.79
N GLY A 118 9.76 21.05 -20.03
CA GLY A 118 10.94 21.86 -20.39
C GLY A 118 10.99 22.17 -21.88
N PHE A 119 11.76 23.18 -22.26
CA PHE A 119 12.10 23.48 -23.65
C PHE A 119 13.40 22.77 -24.05
N LYS A 120 13.49 22.36 -25.33
CA LYS A 120 14.68 21.68 -25.86
C LYS A 120 15.95 22.53 -25.72
N ASP A 121 15.80 23.84 -25.86
CA ASP A 121 16.87 24.82 -25.86
C ASP A 121 17.64 24.88 -24.53
N PHE A 122 17.03 24.42 -23.43
CA PHE A 122 17.64 24.48 -22.08
C PHE A 122 17.93 23.11 -21.50
N ILE A 123 17.84 22.06 -22.32
CA ILE A 123 18.09 20.69 -21.87
C ILE A 123 19.44 20.54 -21.20
N ASP A 124 20.51 21.07 -21.82
CA ASP A 124 21.90 20.95 -21.34
C ASP A 124 22.13 21.72 -20.04
N ILE A 125 21.25 22.67 -19.70
CA ILE A 125 21.34 23.48 -18.50
C ILE A 125 20.62 22.85 -17.32
N PHE A 126 19.39 22.38 -17.54
CA PHE A 126 18.53 21.90 -16.47
C PHE A 126 18.44 20.38 -16.37
N LYS A 127 18.78 19.67 -17.44
CA LYS A 127 18.98 18.25 -17.36
C LYS A 127 20.30 18.03 -16.62
N GLU A 128 20.22 17.97 -15.30
CA GLU A 128 21.30 17.29 -14.60
C GLU A 128 21.40 15.90 -15.26
N ASP A 129 22.59 15.52 -15.69
CA ASP A 129 22.86 14.12 -15.89
C ASP A 129 22.55 13.48 -14.55
N LEU A 130 21.36 12.90 -14.48
CA LEU A 130 21.05 11.91 -13.49
C LEU A 130 22.03 10.80 -13.85
N ALA A 131 23.28 10.95 -13.38
CA ALA A 131 24.40 10.15 -13.79
C ALA A 131 23.97 8.70 -13.77
N GLU A 132 24.22 7.97 -14.85
CA GLU A 132 24.15 6.52 -14.83
C GLU A 132 24.89 6.11 -13.56
N ALA A 133 24.21 5.35 -12.71
CA ALA A 133 24.83 4.97 -11.45
C ALA A 133 26.17 4.35 -11.78
N PRO A 134 27.27 4.78 -11.17
CA PRO A 134 28.56 4.19 -11.42
C PRO A 134 28.42 2.69 -11.25
N THR A 135 29.07 1.89 -12.10
CA THR A 135 29.03 0.42 -12.02
C THR A 135 29.57 0.02 -10.65
N VAL A 136 28.67 -0.14 -9.70
CA VAL A 136 28.99 -0.43 -8.31
C VAL A 136 29.16 -1.95 -8.20
N LYS A 137 30.34 -2.41 -7.78
CA LYS A 137 30.54 -3.81 -7.41
C LYS A 137 29.82 -4.06 -6.08
N GLY A 138 28.66 -4.67 -6.15
CA GLY A 138 27.83 -5.00 -4.98
C GLY A 138 26.99 -6.25 -5.21
N THR A 139 26.33 -6.72 -4.17
CA THR A 139 25.39 -7.84 -4.27
C THR A 139 24.05 -7.32 -4.78
N SER A 140 23.59 -7.85 -5.91
CA SER A 140 22.28 -7.54 -6.44
C SER A 140 21.21 -8.31 -5.68
N VAL A 141 20.24 -7.63 -5.12
CA VAL A 141 19.10 -8.22 -4.40
C VAL A 141 17.80 -7.78 -5.07
N PHE A 142 17.00 -8.74 -5.48
CA PHE A 142 15.72 -8.52 -6.13
C PHE A 142 14.69 -9.52 -5.60
N TYR A 143 13.41 -9.18 -5.73
CA TYR A 143 12.31 -9.87 -5.06
C TYR A 143 11.34 -10.54 -6.05
N GLN A 144 11.88 -11.16 -7.10
CA GLN A 144 11.06 -11.72 -8.19
C GLN A 144 10.14 -12.83 -7.67
N ASN A 145 8.83 -12.59 -7.71
CA ASN A 145 7.76 -13.52 -7.35
C ASN A 145 7.79 -14.05 -5.89
N LEU A 146 8.70 -13.57 -5.04
CA LEU A 146 8.78 -14.01 -3.64
C LEU A 146 7.57 -13.55 -2.82
N LEU A 147 7.02 -12.38 -3.11
CA LEU A 147 5.85 -11.88 -2.38
C LEU A 147 4.65 -12.84 -2.48
N ASP A 148 4.36 -13.37 -3.66
CA ASP A 148 3.27 -14.33 -3.87
C ASP A 148 3.49 -15.61 -3.07
N TRP A 149 4.74 -16.06 -3.00
CA TRP A 149 5.14 -17.19 -2.18
C TRP A 149 4.93 -16.88 -0.69
N HIS A 150 5.45 -15.78 -0.18
CA HIS A 150 5.32 -15.40 1.23
C HIS A 150 3.86 -15.15 1.64
N VAL A 151 3.04 -14.59 0.75
CA VAL A 151 1.58 -14.49 0.96
C VAL A 151 0.97 -15.88 1.16
N CYS A 152 1.35 -16.87 0.33
CA CYS A 152 0.87 -18.25 0.46
C CYS A 152 1.39 -18.91 1.74
N GLU A 153 2.63 -18.68 2.16
CA GLU A 153 3.18 -19.21 3.42
C GLU A 153 2.44 -18.64 4.64
N VAL A 154 2.24 -17.31 4.71
CA VAL A 154 1.52 -16.69 5.82
C VAL A 154 0.06 -17.17 5.85
N LEU A 155 -0.56 -17.35 4.69
CA LEU A 155 -1.90 -17.91 4.60
C LEU A 155 -1.95 -19.38 5.05
N ALA A 156 -0.92 -20.18 4.70
CA ALA A 156 -0.77 -21.56 5.16
C ALA A 156 -0.61 -21.62 6.69
N LEU A 157 0.18 -20.74 7.30
CA LEU A 157 0.29 -20.64 8.77
C LEU A 157 -1.06 -20.32 9.43
N ALA A 158 -1.87 -19.47 8.78
CA ALA A 158 -3.22 -19.20 9.24
C ALA A 158 -4.12 -20.46 9.16
N MET A 159 -4.08 -21.19 8.03
CA MET A 159 -4.79 -22.46 7.87
C MET A 159 -4.36 -23.50 8.90
N LEU A 160 -3.07 -23.57 9.20
CA LEU A 160 -2.50 -24.48 10.20
C LEU A 160 -2.82 -24.05 11.64
N GLY A 161 -3.45 -22.89 11.86
CA GLY A 161 -3.79 -22.37 13.18
C GLY A 161 -2.58 -21.90 13.99
N GLU A 162 -1.45 -21.60 13.31
CA GLU A 162 -0.20 -21.17 13.92
C GLU A 162 -0.16 -19.65 14.15
N LEU A 163 -1.04 -18.89 13.49
CA LEU A 163 -1.16 -17.44 13.71
C LEU A 163 -2.05 -17.15 14.92
N LYS A 164 -1.42 -16.87 16.05
CA LYS A 164 -2.10 -16.52 17.29
C LYS A 164 -2.09 -15.00 17.52
N VAL A 165 -3.18 -14.50 18.09
CA VAL A 165 -3.30 -13.12 18.55
C VAL A 165 -3.35 -13.05 20.08
N ASN A 166 -2.86 -11.95 20.64
CA ASN A 166 -2.93 -11.68 22.07
C ASN A 166 -4.26 -10.99 22.43
N ASN A 167 -4.46 -10.71 23.72
CA ASN A 167 -5.65 -10.04 24.24
C ASN A 167 -5.86 -8.61 23.70
N SER A 168 -4.85 -8.01 23.08
CA SER A 168 -4.92 -6.70 22.41
C SER A 168 -5.13 -6.84 20.91
N ASN A 169 -5.53 -8.02 20.43
CA ASN A 169 -5.73 -8.35 19.03
C ASN A 169 -4.50 -8.13 18.13
N MET A 170 -3.30 -8.21 18.72
CA MET A 170 -2.02 -8.13 18.03
C MET A 170 -1.48 -9.54 17.82
N LEU A 171 -0.70 -9.76 16.76
CA LEU A 171 0.02 -11.02 16.60
C LEU A 171 0.84 -11.34 17.85
N HIS A 172 0.69 -12.56 18.33
CA HIS A 172 1.54 -13.05 19.43
C HIS A 172 3.01 -13.04 18.99
N ARG A 173 3.92 -12.68 19.91
CA ARG A 173 5.36 -12.55 19.61
C ARG A 173 5.94 -13.75 18.87
N HIS A 174 5.52 -14.96 19.23
CA HIS A 174 5.98 -16.17 18.56
C HIS A 174 5.49 -16.24 17.10
N SER A 175 4.18 -16.00 16.87
CA SER A 175 3.62 -16.00 15.50
C SER A 175 4.25 -14.91 14.62
N TYR A 176 4.52 -13.74 15.20
CA TYR A 176 5.24 -12.67 14.55
C TYR A 176 6.66 -13.11 14.12
N GLN A 177 7.40 -13.74 15.05
CA GLN A 177 8.76 -14.23 14.78
C GLN A 177 8.75 -15.31 13.70
N VAL A 178 7.82 -16.27 13.79
CA VAL A 178 7.67 -17.33 12.77
C VAL A 178 7.45 -16.72 11.38
N CYS A 179 6.54 -15.75 11.26
CA CYS A 179 6.29 -15.10 9.97
C CYS A 179 7.53 -14.34 9.46
N THR A 180 8.21 -13.56 10.31
CA THR A 180 9.39 -12.81 9.87
C THR A 180 10.56 -13.72 9.53
N ASP A 181 10.68 -14.90 10.16
CA ASP A 181 11.73 -15.87 9.87
C ASP A 181 11.58 -16.51 8.49
N LEU A 182 10.39 -16.50 7.90
CA LEU A 182 10.15 -16.94 6.52
C LEU A 182 10.82 -16.02 5.49
N PHE A 183 10.98 -14.74 5.77
CA PHE A 183 11.41 -13.74 4.79
C PHE A 183 12.93 -13.58 4.74
N THR A 184 13.62 -14.67 4.39
CA THR A 184 15.09 -14.75 4.45
C THR A 184 15.76 -13.73 3.54
N THR A 185 15.25 -13.51 2.33
CA THR A 185 15.78 -12.50 1.39
C THR A 185 15.64 -11.08 1.94
N ALA A 186 14.50 -10.76 2.57
CA ALA A 186 14.33 -9.46 3.22
C ALA A 186 15.27 -9.29 4.41
N LYS A 187 15.47 -10.34 5.22
CA LYS A 187 16.42 -10.34 6.34
C LYS A 187 17.88 -10.16 5.92
N GLN A 188 18.28 -10.60 4.74
CA GLN A 188 19.60 -10.31 4.19
C GLN A 188 19.86 -8.81 4.02
N ILE A 189 18.80 -8.01 3.85
CA ILE A 189 18.91 -6.55 3.82
C ILE A 189 18.90 -5.99 5.23
N SER A 190 17.83 -6.26 5.98
CA SER A 190 17.71 -5.91 7.41
C SER A 190 16.51 -6.63 8.04
N GLU A 191 16.52 -6.81 9.38
CA GLU A 191 15.35 -7.32 10.11
C GLU A 191 14.12 -6.43 9.86
N LYS A 192 14.33 -5.13 9.69
CA LYS A 192 13.26 -4.17 9.39
C LYS A 192 12.63 -4.38 8.01
N ALA A 193 13.36 -4.92 7.06
CA ALA A 193 12.81 -5.25 5.75
C ALA A 193 11.79 -6.39 5.85
N ALA A 194 12.10 -7.44 6.62
CA ALA A 194 11.17 -8.53 6.89
C ALA A 194 9.91 -8.07 7.65
N GLU A 195 10.07 -7.16 8.61
CA GLU A 195 8.94 -6.53 9.30
C GLU A 195 8.05 -5.71 8.37
N ASN A 196 8.66 -4.94 7.46
CA ASN A 196 7.91 -4.14 6.47
C ASN A 196 7.12 -5.03 5.51
N GLU A 197 7.70 -6.15 5.10
CA GLU A 197 7.02 -7.11 4.24
C GLU A 197 5.83 -7.74 4.96
N LEU A 198 6.01 -8.21 6.18
CA LEU A 198 4.93 -8.75 6.99
C LEU A 198 3.79 -7.73 7.14
N SER A 199 4.15 -6.47 7.41
CA SER A 199 3.18 -5.37 7.48
C SER A 199 2.41 -5.19 6.18
N LEU A 200 3.08 -5.26 5.02
CA LEU A 200 2.42 -5.14 3.72
C LEU A 200 1.42 -6.29 3.50
N ILE A 201 1.82 -7.53 3.77
CA ILE A 201 0.99 -8.73 3.62
C ILE A 201 -0.25 -8.64 4.53
N PHE A 202 -0.07 -8.31 5.82
CA PHE A 202 -1.21 -8.20 6.74
C PHE A 202 -2.15 -7.04 6.38
N ASN A 203 -1.62 -5.90 5.94
CA ASN A 203 -2.46 -4.81 5.45
C ASN A 203 -3.29 -5.24 4.23
N PHE A 204 -2.71 -6.01 3.32
CA PHE A 204 -3.45 -6.58 2.21
C PHE A 204 -4.53 -7.54 2.68
N PHE A 205 -4.23 -8.47 3.59
CA PHE A 205 -5.21 -9.43 4.11
C PHE A 205 -6.39 -8.75 4.82
N ILE A 206 -6.10 -7.74 5.66
CA ILE A 206 -7.12 -6.98 6.40
C ILE A 206 -8.04 -6.24 5.42
N ASN A 207 -7.46 -5.49 4.48
CA ASN A 207 -8.24 -4.69 3.53
C ASN A 207 -9.04 -5.57 2.54
N SER A 208 -8.52 -6.74 2.22
CA SER A 208 -9.18 -7.72 1.35
C SER A 208 -10.18 -8.60 2.10
N GLY A 209 -10.19 -8.58 3.42
CA GLY A 209 -11.04 -9.44 4.26
C GLY A 209 -10.69 -10.92 4.11
N TRP A 210 -9.39 -11.24 4.05
CA TRP A 210 -8.88 -12.59 3.87
C TRP A 210 -8.67 -13.36 5.17
N LEU A 211 -8.55 -12.65 6.28
CA LEU A 211 -8.40 -13.23 7.62
C LEU A 211 -9.57 -12.84 8.51
N GLU A 212 -9.98 -13.76 9.36
CA GLU A 212 -10.89 -13.51 10.47
C GLU A 212 -10.33 -14.12 11.75
N GLN A 213 -10.79 -13.62 12.88
CA GLN A 213 -10.36 -14.12 14.17
C GLN A 213 -11.36 -15.14 14.71
N GLU A 214 -10.87 -16.33 15.02
CA GLU A 214 -11.60 -17.35 15.77
C GLU A 214 -10.85 -17.63 17.08
N ASP A 215 -11.50 -17.34 18.21
CA ASP A 215 -10.87 -17.36 19.54
C ASP A 215 -9.60 -16.48 19.59
N SER A 216 -8.44 -17.11 19.79
CA SER A 216 -7.12 -16.44 19.82
C SER A 216 -6.29 -16.70 18.56
N ARG A 217 -6.89 -17.11 17.46
CA ARG A 217 -6.20 -17.46 16.21
C ARG A 217 -6.76 -16.66 15.06
N LEU A 218 -5.91 -16.41 14.08
CA LEU A 218 -6.31 -15.91 12.76
C LEU A 218 -6.49 -17.09 11.84
N ILE A 219 -7.64 -17.14 11.19
CA ILE A 219 -7.97 -18.17 10.19
C ILE A 219 -8.32 -17.50 8.87
N PRO A 220 -8.05 -18.16 7.73
CA PRO A 220 -8.46 -17.64 6.43
C PRO A 220 -9.98 -17.68 6.29
N THR A 221 -10.53 -16.66 5.65
CA THR A 221 -11.94 -16.61 5.26
C THR A 221 -12.20 -17.45 4.02
N GLU A 222 -13.43 -17.86 3.79
CA GLU A 222 -13.85 -18.54 2.55
C GLU A 222 -13.49 -17.69 1.31
N LYS A 223 -13.54 -16.37 1.44
CA LYS A 223 -13.13 -15.44 0.37
C LYS A 223 -11.68 -15.62 -0.05
N ALA A 224 -10.76 -15.84 0.90
CA ALA A 224 -9.36 -16.10 0.61
C ALA A 224 -9.18 -17.44 -0.12
N HIS A 225 -9.84 -18.50 0.37
CA HIS A 225 -9.82 -19.82 -0.26
C HIS A 225 -10.37 -19.78 -1.70
N ASP A 226 -11.51 -19.15 -1.88
CA ASP A 226 -12.14 -19.02 -3.20
C ASP A 226 -11.28 -18.23 -4.17
N PHE A 227 -10.65 -17.14 -3.71
CA PHE A 227 -9.76 -16.35 -4.54
C PHE A 227 -8.55 -17.17 -5.01
N ILE A 228 -7.82 -17.80 -4.09
CA ILE A 228 -6.64 -18.60 -4.43
C ILE A 228 -7.00 -19.76 -5.36
N ARG A 229 -8.15 -20.43 -5.11
CA ARG A 229 -8.61 -21.55 -5.94
C ARG A 229 -8.98 -21.12 -7.36
N LYS A 230 -9.70 -20.00 -7.52
CA LYS A 230 -10.27 -19.57 -8.80
C LYS A 230 -9.38 -18.57 -9.55
N ASN A 231 -8.72 -17.67 -8.83
CA ASN A 231 -8.05 -16.50 -9.36
C ASN A 231 -6.59 -16.36 -8.88
N GLY A 232 -6.02 -17.39 -8.26
CA GLY A 232 -4.68 -17.31 -7.66
C GLY A 232 -3.60 -16.82 -8.63
N PHE A 233 -3.73 -17.11 -9.92
CA PHE A 233 -2.81 -16.62 -10.95
C PHE A 233 -2.79 -15.08 -11.09
N ARG A 234 -3.77 -14.38 -10.50
CA ARG A 234 -3.85 -12.92 -10.48
C ARG A 234 -3.38 -12.30 -9.16
N LEU A 235 -2.92 -13.11 -8.20
CA LEU A 235 -2.60 -12.66 -6.85
C LEU A 235 -1.70 -11.43 -6.87
N HIS A 236 -0.58 -11.50 -7.57
CA HIS A 236 0.36 -10.38 -7.67
C HIS A 236 -0.28 -9.11 -8.25
N GLN A 237 -1.08 -9.25 -9.30
CA GLN A 237 -1.78 -8.11 -9.92
C GLN A 237 -2.80 -7.48 -8.97
N ASP A 238 -3.51 -8.30 -8.19
CA ASP A 238 -4.51 -7.80 -7.27
C ASP A 238 -3.85 -7.11 -6.07
N ILE A 239 -2.71 -7.62 -5.60
CA ILE A 239 -1.89 -6.93 -4.59
C ILE A 239 -1.40 -5.57 -5.13
N LEU A 240 -0.88 -5.53 -6.35
CA LEU A 240 -0.43 -4.27 -6.98
C LEU A 240 -1.59 -3.29 -7.19
N THR A 241 -2.76 -3.78 -7.61
CA THR A 241 -3.96 -2.95 -7.80
C THR A 241 -4.43 -2.36 -6.47
N TRP A 242 -4.49 -3.18 -5.43
CA TRP A 242 -4.79 -2.73 -4.07
C TRP A 242 -3.76 -1.70 -3.59
N TRP A 243 -2.48 -1.98 -3.75
CA TRP A 243 -1.40 -1.10 -3.31
C TRP A 243 -1.46 0.27 -4.01
N VAL A 244 -1.67 0.30 -5.33
CA VAL A 244 -1.84 1.56 -6.09
C VAL A 244 -3.07 2.32 -5.59
N LYS A 245 -4.19 1.65 -5.32
CA LYS A 245 -5.39 2.27 -4.77
C LYS A 245 -5.12 2.94 -3.43
N GLU A 246 -4.38 2.26 -2.55
CA GLU A 246 -4.06 2.78 -1.22
C GLU A 246 -3.01 3.90 -1.24
N ARG A 247 -2.01 3.83 -2.12
CA ARG A 247 -0.89 4.78 -2.18
C ARG A 247 -1.10 5.93 -3.17
N PHE A 248 -1.76 5.66 -4.30
CA PHE A 248 -1.93 6.60 -5.41
C PHE A 248 -3.39 6.88 -5.74
N ARG A 249 -4.33 6.59 -4.84
CA ARG A 249 -5.78 6.79 -5.03
C ARG A 249 -6.34 6.17 -6.32
N GLY A 250 -5.77 5.05 -6.74
CA GLY A 250 -6.15 4.39 -7.98
C GLY A 250 -5.49 4.96 -9.25
N GLU A 251 -4.62 5.96 -9.14
CA GLU A 251 -3.91 6.57 -10.29
C GLU A 251 -2.68 5.76 -10.70
N ARG A 252 -2.90 4.61 -11.35
CA ARG A 252 -1.82 3.74 -11.86
C ARG A 252 -0.85 4.47 -12.77
N SER A 253 -1.34 5.36 -13.64
CA SER A 253 -0.53 6.14 -14.57
C SER A 253 0.50 7.02 -13.87
N HIS A 254 0.18 7.52 -12.69
CA HIS A 254 1.06 8.31 -11.86
C HIS A 254 2.24 7.47 -11.35
N CYS A 255 1.95 6.32 -10.72
CA CYS A 255 2.98 5.40 -10.26
C CYS A 255 3.89 4.93 -11.43
N ALA A 256 3.28 4.55 -12.56
CA ALA A 256 4.02 4.12 -13.74
C ALA A 256 4.99 5.19 -14.28
N ARG A 257 4.63 6.47 -14.22
CA ARG A 257 5.53 7.56 -14.63
C ARG A 257 6.73 7.70 -13.70
N LEU A 258 6.53 7.61 -12.39
CA LEU A 258 7.62 7.65 -11.43
C LEU A 258 8.57 6.46 -11.61
N LEU A 259 8.01 5.26 -11.80
CA LEU A 259 8.80 4.05 -12.04
C LEU A 259 9.66 4.14 -13.32
N LYS A 260 9.15 4.75 -14.37
CA LYS A 260 9.93 4.97 -15.62
C LYS A 260 11.20 5.77 -15.40
N MET A 261 11.26 6.62 -14.39
CA MET A 261 12.48 7.35 -14.05
C MET A 261 13.59 6.44 -13.51
N LEU A 262 13.24 5.22 -13.08
CA LEU A 262 14.18 4.18 -12.64
C LEU A 262 14.48 3.13 -13.72
N GLU A 263 14.06 3.35 -14.96
CA GLU A 263 14.36 2.43 -16.08
C GLU A 263 15.87 2.24 -16.28
N GLN A 264 16.63 3.31 -16.08
CA GLN A 264 18.08 3.25 -15.94
C GLN A 264 18.46 3.16 -14.45
N PRO A 265 19.51 2.41 -14.09
CA PRO A 265 20.00 2.36 -12.72
C PRO A 265 20.30 3.76 -12.17
N ARG A 266 19.86 4.06 -10.96
CA ARG A 266 20.12 5.31 -10.25
C ARG A 266 20.82 5.06 -8.94
N THR A 267 21.59 6.04 -8.46
CA THR A 267 22.07 5.98 -7.08
C THR A 267 20.87 5.95 -6.12
N ALA A 268 21.04 5.32 -4.95
CA ALA A 268 19.98 5.27 -3.95
C ALA A 268 19.49 6.68 -3.56
N GLN A 269 20.39 7.65 -3.48
CA GLN A 269 20.05 9.06 -3.20
C GLN A 269 19.17 9.67 -4.29
N THR A 270 19.53 9.48 -5.56
CA THR A 270 18.74 9.99 -6.69
C THR A 270 17.37 9.32 -6.73
N ALA A 271 17.31 7.99 -6.57
CA ALA A 271 16.04 7.27 -6.52
C ALA A 271 15.19 7.71 -5.33
N ALA A 272 15.79 7.84 -4.15
CA ALA A 272 15.09 8.35 -2.96
C ALA A 272 14.54 9.76 -3.19
N SER A 273 15.25 10.62 -3.90
CA SER A 273 14.76 11.95 -4.22
C SER A 273 13.53 11.94 -5.14
N ILE A 274 13.44 10.99 -6.08
CA ILE A 274 12.28 10.82 -6.96
C ILE A 274 11.06 10.38 -6.16
N PHE A 275 11.25 9.50 -5.18
CA PHE A 275 10.18 8.91 -4.37
C PHE A 275 10.07 9.53 -2.97
N TRP A 276 10.74 10.65 -2.74
CA TRP A 276 10.74 11.31 -1.45
C TRP A 276 9.42 12.01 -1.18
N VAL A 277 8.49 11.22 -0.83
CA VAL A 277 7.11 11.69 -0.72
C VAL A 277 6.85 12.28 0.65
N MET A 278 7.53 11.90 1.72
CA MET A 278 6.93 12.24 3.01
C MET A 278 7.80 12.08 4.23
N ASP A 279 9.07 11.97 4.07
CA ASP A 279 9.95 12.07 5.21
C ASP A 279 10.55 13.48 5.29
N PRO A 280 10.03 14.37 6.17
CA PRO A 280 10.56 15.72 6.33
C PRO A 280 11.99 15.71 6.90
N THR A 281 12.48 14.55 7.34
CA THR A 281 13.83 14.38 7.88
C THR A 281 14.84 13.95 6.82
N PHE A 282 14.38 13.44 5.68
CA PHE A 282 15.27 13.03 4.60
C PHE A 282 15.93 14.28 4.01
N ARG A 283 17.22 14.38 4.17
CA ARG A 283 18.05 15.41 3.52
C ARG A 283 18.88 14.72 2.45
N LEU A 284 18.88 15.29 1.24
CA LEU A 284 19.83 14.94 0.21
C LEU A 284 21.23 15.33 0.73
N GLN A 285 21.93 14.37 1.35
CA GLN A 285 23.23 14.67 1.96
C GLN A 285 24.37 14.51 0.96
N ASP A 286 24.36 13.43 0.18
CA ASP A 286 25.34 13.16 -0.87
C ASP A 286 24.69 12.45 -2.04
N LYS A 287 24.89 12.93 -3.26
CA LYS A 287 24.28 12.36 -4.47
C LYS A 287 24.69 10.90 -4.74
N ASP A 288 25.82 10.47 -4.19
CA ASP A 288 26.44 9.18 -4.49
C ASP A 288 26.49 8.23 -3.29
N GLY A 289 25.88 8.59 -2.18
CA GLY A 289 25.90 7.80 -0.96
C GLY A 289 24.95 6.60 -0.99
N ALA A 290 25.41 5.45 -0.44
CA ALA A 290 24.55 4.31 -0.15
C ALA A 290 23.67 4.61 1.06
N ILE A 291 22.39 4.21 1.01
CA ILE A 291 21.37 4.50 2.01
C ILE A 291 21.01 3.21 2.77
N ALA A 292 20.92 3.26 4.09
CA ALA A 292 20.40 2.16 4.89
C ALA A 292 18.90 1.95 4.58
N TRP A 293 18.42 0.71 4.72
CA TRP A 293 17.02 0.36 4.46
C TRP A 293 16.05 1.28 5.18
N GLU A 294 16.29 1.54 6.46
CA GLU A 294 15.44 2.35 7.35
C GLU A 294 15.32 3.82 6.91
N ALA A 295 16.35 4.30 6.21
CA ALA A 295 16.40 5.68 5.71
C ALA A 295 15.83 5.83 4.28
N LEU A 296 15.50 4.72 3.60
CA LEU A 296 14.84 4.79 2.31
C LEU A 296 13.38 5.27 2.45
N PRO A 297 12.87 6.05 1.49
CA PRO A 297 11.45 6.35 1.40
C PRO A 297 10.59 5.08 1.42
N ARG A 298 9.50 5.09 2.17
CA ARG A 298 8.58 3.95 2.31
C ARG A 298 8.14 3.39 0.96
N LEU A 299 7.82 4.25 0.00
CA LEU A 299 7.39 3.82 -1.34
C LEU A 299 8.46 2.98 -2.04
N LEU A 300 9.74 3.33 -1.93
CA LEU A 300 10.83 2.53 -2.52
C LEU A 300 10.96 1.16 -1.86
N ARG A 301 10.80 1.10 -0.54
CA ARG A 301 10.81 -0.16 0.20
C ARG A 301 9.66 -1.06 -0.21
N GLU A 302 8.45 -0.51 -0.28
CA GLU A 302 7.26 -1.25 -0.72
C GLU A 302 7.37 -1.69 -2.18
N LEU A 303 7.87 -0.84 -3.09
CA LEU A 303 8.10 -1.19 -4.50
C LEU A 303 9.13 -2.32 -4.67
N TRP A 304 10.14 -2.37 -3.82
CA TRP A 304 11.08 -3.49 -3.80
C TRP A 304 10.41 -4.78 -3.31
N ILE A 305 9.64 -4.75 -2.22
CA ILE A 305 8.87 -5.90 -1.71
C ILE A 305 7.87 -6.40 -2.77
N LEU A 306 7.25 -5.49 -3.52
CA LEU A 306 6.38 -5.81 -4.64
C LEU A 306 7.12 -6.39 -5.87
N GLY A 307 8.44 -6.56 -5.80
CA GLY A 307 9.24 -7.13 -6.89
C GLY A 307 9.41 -6.23 -8.10
N LEU A 308 9.05 -4.95 -8.01
CA LEU A 308 9.15 -4.01 -9.13
C LEU A 308 10.54 -3.37 -9.26
N LEU A 309 11.34 -3.40 -8.21
CA LEU A 309 12.66 -2.78 -8.13
C LEU A 309 13.75 -3.79 -7.77
N ARG A 310 14.94 -3.54 -8.29
CA ARG A 310 16.19 -4.22 -7.92
C ARG A 310 17.08 -3.27 -7.13
N PHE A 311 17.62 -3.76 -6.03
CA PHE A 311 18.61 -3.05 -5.24
C PHE A 311 20.00 -3.67 -5.41
N THR A 312 21.03 -2.84 -5.50
CA THR A 312 22.43 -3.29 -5.38
C THR A 312 22.94 -2.85 -4.01
N MET A 313 23.37 -3.83 -3.23
CA MET A 313 23.81 -3.62 -1.85
C MET A 313 25.34 -3.50 -1.78
N VAL A 314 25.82 -2.54 -0.98
CA VAL A 314 27.23 -2.36 -0.64
C VAL A 314 27.35 -2.09 0.86
N GLY A 315 28.04 -2.96 1.59
CA GLY A 315 28.24 -2.80 3.03
C GLY A 315 26.93 -2.77 3.83
N GLY A 316 25.92 -3.56 3.43
CA GLY A 316 24.61 -3.59 4.08
C GLY A 316 23.71 -2.37 3.78
N LYS A 317 24.11 -1.52 2.85
CA LYS A 317 23.32 -0.34 2.43
C LYS A 317 22.96 -0.45 0.96
N VAL A 318 21.84 0.15 0.57
CA VAL A 318 21.39 0.24 -0.83
C VAL A 318 22.23 1.31 -1.54
N ALA A 319 22.99 0.91 -2.53
CA ALA A 319 23.85 1.80 -3.32
C ALA A 319 23.16 2.26 -4.60
N THR A 320 22.52 1.33 -5.34
CA THR A 320 21.79 1.67 -6.57
C THR A 320 20.41 0.99 -6.59
N ILE A 321 19.51 1.63 -7.32
CA ILE A 321 18.12 1.17 -7.51
C ILE A 321 17.81 1.20 -9.00
N SER A 322 17.23 0.14 -9.52
CA SER A 322 16.77 0.04 -10.91
C SER A 322 15.43 -0.67 -11.01
N LEU A 323 14.76 -0.48 -12.14
CA LEU A 323 13.50 -1.14 -12.44
C LEU A 323 13.75 -2.60 -12.80
N GLU A 324 12.97 -3.53 -12.22
CA GLU A 324 12.96 -4.93 -12.59
C GLU A 324 12.09 -5.19 -13.82
N GLN A 325 12.22 -6.38 -14.42
CA GLN A 325 11.40 -6.79 -15.56
C GLN A 325 9.91 -6.76 -15.19
N ALA A 326 9.53 -7.28 -14.03
CA ALA A 326 8.15 -7.22 -13.53
C ALA A 326 7.62 -5.78 -13.45
N GLY A 327 8.49 -4.83 -13.08
CA GLY A 327 8.13 -3.41 -13.08
C GLY A 327 7.91 -2.84 -14.49
N ARG A 328 8.71 -3.26 -15.48
CA ARG A 328 8.52 -2.89 -16.90
C ARG A 328 7.21 -3.46 -17.44
N ASP A 329 6.98 -4.75 -17.22
CA ASP A 329 5.77 -5.45 -17.66
C ASP A 329 4.52 -4.80 -17.04
N TRP A 330 4.60 -4.42 -15.77
CA TRP A 330 3.51 -3.73 -15.09
C TRP A 330 3.25 -2.33 -15.68
N ILE A 331 4.31 -1.56 -15.99
CA ILE A 331 4.18 -0.23 -16.64
C ILE A 331 3.51 -0.36 -18.01
N GLU A 332 3.92 -1.34 -18.79
CA GLU A 332 3.43 -1.58 -20.16
C GLU A 332 2.05 -2.22 -20.22
N SER A 333 1.48 -2.58 -19.06
CA SER A 333 0.21 -3.32 -19.00
C SER A 333 0.24 -4.66 -19.74
N SER A 334 1.41 -5.30 -19.75
CA SER A 334 1.58 -6.61 -20.37
C SER A 334 0.64 -7.63 -19.74
N VAL A 335 0.09 -8.51 -20.56
CA VAL A 335 -0.79 -9.58 -20.09
C VAL A 335 0.03 -10.52 -19.23
N VAL A 336 -0.43 -10.77 -17.99
CA VAL A 336 0.20 -11.77 -17.13
C VAL A 336 0.05 -13.13 -17.79
N SER A 337 1.18 -13.75 -18.11
CA SER A 337 1.20 -15.16 -18.50
C SER A 337 0.69 -16.01 -17.32
N VAL A 338 -0.15 -16.99 -17.64
CA VAL A 338 -0.56 -17.97 -16.63
C VAL A 338 0.70 -18.70 -16.16
N PRO A 339 0.99 -18.71 -14.84
CA PRO A 339 2.18 -19.36 -14.33
C PRO A 339 2.22 -20.84 -14.72
N GLU A 340 3.36 -21.31 -15.18
CA GLU A 340 3.56 -22.73 -15.46
C GLU A 340 3.58 -23.53 -14.14
N GLN A 341 2.95 -24.71 -14.17
CA GLN A 341 2.92 -25.61 -13.01
C GLN A 341 4.11 -26.57 -13.09
N ASN A 342 5.32 -26.05 -12.93
CA ASN A 342 6.54 -26.84 -13.01
C ASN A 342 6.98 -27.29 -11.60
N ILE A 343 6.50 -28.46 -11.18
CA ILE A 343 6.94 -29.09 -9.94
C ILE A 343 7.65 -30.38 -10.29
N SER A 344 8.83 -30.58 -9.74
CA SER A 344 9.56 -31.85 -9.81
C SER A 344 9.48 -32.55 -8.46
N CYS A 345 8.99 -33.79 -8.46
CA CYS A 345 8.99 -34.66 -7.29
C CYS A 345 10.09 -35.72 -7.44
N LEU A 346 11.03 -35.75 -6.50
CA LEU A 346 12.13 -36.69 -6.50
C LEU A 346 11.81 -37.93 -5.66
N PRO A 347 12.47 -39.10 -5.93
CA PRO A 347 12.25 -40.33 -5.17
C PRO A 347 12.59 -40.22 -3.67
N ASN A 348 13.40 -39.25 -3.28
CA ASN A 348 13.74 -38.94 -1.88
C ASN A 348 12.74 -38.07 -1.16
N PHE A 349 11.53 -37.87 -1.72
CA PHE A 349 10.46 -37.00 -1.19
C PHE A 349 10.78 -35.50 -1.20
N GLU A 350 11.75 -35.08 -1.99
CA GLU A 350 12.04 -33.69 -2.23
C GLU A 350 11.18 -33.16 -3.38
N LEU A 351 10.55 -32.01 -3.17
CA LEU A 351 9.79 -31.29 -4.18
C LEU A 351 10.53 -30.01 -4.53
N ILE A 352 10.67 -29.73 -5.81
CA ILE A 352 11.36 -28.54 -6.32
C ILE A 352 10.43 -27.81 -7.26
N THR A 353 10.27 -26.50 -7.04
CA THR A 353 9.51 -25.62 -7.94
C THR A 353 10.13 -24.22 -7.97
N SER A 354 9.66 -23.37 -8.88
CA SER A 354 10.07 -21.96 -8.92
C SER A 354 9.09 -21.07 -8.16
N THR A 355 9.55 -19.89 -7.74
CA THR A 355 8.69 -18.85 -7.14
C THR A 355 7.61 -18.34 -8.09
N GLY A 356 7.80 -18.51 -9.42
CA GLY A 356 6.80 -18.17 -10.44
C GLY A 356 5.69 -19.21 -10.63
N THR A 357 5.63 -20.24 -9.79
CA THR A 357 4.56 -21.25 -9.82
C THR A 357 3.23 -20.65 -9.34
N SER A 358 2.11 -21.23 -9.80
CA SER A 358 0.77 -20.79 -9.42
C SER A 358 0.60 -20.70 -7.89
N PRO A 359 0.09 -19.60 -7.33
CA PRO A 359 -0.18 -19.44 -5.90
C PRO A 359 -1.04 -20.56 -5.29
N ARG A 360 -1.95 -21.16 -6.06
CA ARG A 360 -2.72 -22.33 -5.60
C ARG A 360 -1.81 -23.51 -5.27
N VAL A 361 -0.83 -23.76 -6.12
CA VAL A 361 0.16 -24.82 -5.92
C VAL A 361 1.08 -24.49 -4.74
N LEU A 362 1.55 -23.24 -4.67
CA LEU A 362 2.42 -22.75 -3.60
C LEU A 362 1.73 -22.88 -2.23
N LEU A 363 0.44 -22.53 -2.13
CA LEU A 363 -0.33 -22.67 -0.90
C LEU A 363 -0.43 -24.15 -0.47
N LEU A 364 -0.73 -25.07 -1.40
CA LEU A 364 -0.82 -26.49 -1.08
C LEU A 364 0.56 -27.05 -0.66
N LEU A 365 1.65 -26.63 -1.31
CA LEU A 365 3.01 -27.00 -0.91
C LEU A 365 3.34 -26.50 0.50
N ALA A 366 3.03 -25.25 0.81
CA ALA A 366 3.24 -24.66 2.13
C ALA A 366 2.46 -25.39 3.24
N CYS A 367 1.27 -25.91 2.92
CA CYS A 367 0.46 -26.67 3.87
C CYS A 367 0.95 -28.12 4.04
N LEU A 368 1.34 -28.79 2.94
CA LEU A 368 1.55 -30.24 2.91
C LEU A 368 3.01 -30.65 3.09
N ALA A 369 3.96 -29.76 2.82
CA ALA A 369 5.38 -30.05 2.88
C ALA A 369 6.13 -29.07 3.80
N LYS A 370 7.34 -29.43 4.18
CA LYS A 370 8.22 -28.57 4.97
C LYS A 370 9.13 -27.81 4.01
N VAL A 371 9.20 -26.50 4.13
CA VAL A 371 10.13 -25.65 3.38
C VAL A 371 11.56 -25.91 3.84
N GLU A 372 12.47 -26.15 2.91
CA GLU A 372 13.90 -26.34 3.17
C GLU A 372 14.74 -25.16 2.68
N ASN A 373 14.30 -24.52 1.59
CA ASN A 373 14.95 -23.34 1.01
C ASN A 373 13.92 -22.51 0.24
N ASP A 374 14.00 -21.19 0.35
CA ASP A 374 13.10 -20.21 -0.24
C ASP A 374 13.78 -19.23 -1.22
N GLU A 375 14.89 -19.65 -1.84
CA GLU A 375 15.56 -18.88 -2.89
C GLU A 375 14.75 -18.91 -4.22
N MET A 376 15.37 -18.60 -5.33
CA MET A 376 14.74 -18.60 -6.66
C MET A 376 14.08 -19.95 -7.02
N TYR A 377 14.61 -21.06 -6.48
CA TYR A 377 14.00 -22.38 -6.54
C TYR A 377 13.60 -22.80 -5.14
N LEU A 378 12.31 -22.97 -4.95
CA LEU A 378 11.74 -23.43 -3.70
C LEU A 378 11.95 -24.94 -3.57
N ARG A 379 12.53 -25.37 -2.45
CA ARG A 379 12.71 -26.78 -2.11
C ARG A 379 11.89 -27.13 -0.89
N PHE A 380 11.20 -28.24 -1.00
CA PHE A 380 10.33 -28.75 0.07
C PHE A 380 10.68 -30.19 0.36
N SER A 381 10.59 -30.58 1.62
CA SER A 381 10.65 -31.95 2.08
C SER A 381 9.25 -32.45 2.41
N LEU A 382 8.78 -33.44 1.68
CA LEU A 382 7.50 -34.09 1.92
C LEU A 382 7.70 -35.20 2.94
N ASN A 383 7.23 -35.02 4.16
CA ASN A 383 7.31 -36.02 5.22
C ASN A 383 5.92 -36.28 5.83
N ARG A 384 5.79 -37.38 6.56
CA ARG A 384 4.50 -37.79 7.12
C ARG A 384 3.90 -36.73 8.04
N GLU A 385 4.73 -36.08 8.86
CA GLU A 385 4.27 -35.09 9.83
C GLU A 385 3.66 -33.85 9.15
N SER A 386 4.40 -33.24 8.20
CA SER A 386 3.92 -32.08 7.45
C SER A 386 2.70 -32.40 6.62
N TYR A 387 2.69 -33.56 5.96
CA TYR A 387 1.58 -34.00 5.13
C TYR A 387 0.29 -34.20 5.95
N ILE A 388 0.36 -34.94 7.06
CA ILE A 388 -0.80 -35.17 7.95
C ILE A 388 -1.24 -33.83 8.60
N ARG A 389 -0.30 -32.96 8.95
CA ARG A 389 -0.61 -31.61 9.45
C ARG A 389 -1.43 -30.83 8.42
N GLY A 390 -1.03 -30.87 7.16
CA GLY A 390 -1.76 -30.22 6.06
C GLY A 390 -3.16 -30.79 5.86
N LEU A 391 -3.31 -32.12 5.90
CA LEU A 391 -4.65 -32.75 5.83
C LEU A 391 -5.58 -32.28 6.95
N LYS A 392 -5.05 -32.09 8.17
CA LYS A 392 -5.84 -31.59 9.33
C LYS A 392 -6.35 -30.16 9.16
N CYS A 393 -5.80 -29.36 8.24
CA CYS A 393 -6.27 -28.00 7.93
C CYS A 393 -7.56 -27.98 7.12
N GLY A 394 -8.11 -29.14 6.74
CA GLY A 394 -9.35 -29.22 5.99
C GLY A 394 -9.18 -29.15 4.48
N ILE A 395 -7.97 -29.43 3.96
CA ILE A 395 -7.77 -29.57 2.51
C ILE A 395 -8.63 -30.72 2.00
N ALA A 396 -9.48 -30.43 1.01
CA ALA A 396 -10.39 -31.42 0.46
C ALA A 396 -9.63 -32.55 -0.27
N GLU A 397 -10.14 -33.77 -0.20
CA GLU A 397 -9.57 -34.93 -0.87
C GLU A 397 -9.36 -34.70 -2.38
N SER A 398 -10.32 -33.99 -3.03
CA SER A 398 -10.23 -33.61 -4.44
C SER A 398 -9.04 -32.68 -4.73
N GLU A 399 -8.64 -31.85 -3.79
CA GLU A 399 -7.46 -30.98 -3.92
C GLU A 399 -6.15 -31.77 -3.75
N ILE A 400 -6.15 -32.78 -2.88
CA ILE A 400 -5.03 -33.72 -2.75
C ILE A 400 -4.80 -34.50 -4.05
N GLU A 401 -5.88 -35.00 -4.67
CA GLU A 401 -5.77 -35.68 -5.98
C GLU A 401 -5.28 -34.72 -7.08
N THR A 402 -5.75 -33.47 -7.06
CA THR A 402 -5.26 -32.45 -7.96
C THR A 402 -3.77 -32.17 -7.72
N PHE A 403 -3.34 -32.04 -6.47
CA PHE A 403 -1.95 -31.86 -6.09
C PHE A 403 -1.07 -33.03 -6.59
N LYS A 404 -1.49 -34.27 -6.39
CA LYS A 404 -0.79 -35.47 -6.91
C LYS A 404 -0.65 -35.41 -8.43
N SER A 405 -1.67 -34.97 -9.15
CA SER A 405 -1.62 -34.86 -10.62
C SER A 405 -0.57 -33.84 -11.09
N TRP A 406 -0.31 -32.81 -10.29
CA TRP A 406 0.70 -31.79 -10.60
C TRP A 406 2.12 -32.27 -10.32
N ILE A 407 2.34 -32.90 -9.16
CA ILE A 407 3.69 -33.36 -8.75
C ILE A 407 4.13 -34.63 -9.49
N LYS A 408 3.20 -35.41 -10.07
CA LYS A 408 3.48 -36.68 -10.78
C LYS A 408 4.48 -37.54 -10.00
N PRO A 409 4.11 -37.98 -8.78
CA PRO A 409 5.07 -38.61 -7.88
C PRO A 409 5.63 -39.89 -8.45
N PRO A 410 6.91 -40.19 -8.20
CA PRO A 410 7.47 -41.54 -8.43
C PRO A 410 6.69 -42.62 -7.66
N ALA A 411 6.72 -43.87 -8.13
CA ALA A 411 5.91 -44.95 -7.59
C ALA A 411 6.09 -45.20 -6.08
N ASN A 412 7.32 -45.04 -5.57
CA ASN A 412 7.60 -45.13 -4.13
C ASN A 412 6.94 -43.99 -3.32
N VAL A 413 6.96 -42.76 -3.84
CA VAL A 413 6.33 -41.62 -3.21
C VAL A 413 4.81 -41.78 -3.26
N GLU A 414 4.25 -42.19 -4.41
CA GLU A 414 2.83 -42.41 -4.60
C GLU A 414 2.29 -43.46 -3.63
N SER A 415 2.95 -44.61 -3.49
CA SER A 415 2.56 -45.67 -2.55
C SER A 415 2.58 -45.19 -1.09
N THR A 416 3.60 -44.39 -0.73
CA THR A 416 3.72 -43.84 0.63
C THR A 416 2.64 -42.78 0.91
N LEU A 417 2.31 -41.92 -0.06
CA LEU A 417 1.20 -40.97 0.09
C LEU A 417 -0.15 -41.69 0.22
N ALA A 418 -0.36 -42.76 -0.50
CA ALA A 418 -1.57 -43.59 -0.37
C ALA A 418 -1.66 -44.23 1.03
N GLU A 419 -0.54 -44.71 1.59
CA GLU A 419 -0.48 -45.21 2.96
C GLU A 419 -0.80 -44.12 3.99
N TRP A 420 -0.21 -42.93 3.85
CA TRP A 420 -0.50 -41.79 4.76
C TRP A 420 -1.95 -41.34 4.69
N ASN A 421 -2.54 -41.27 3.49
CA ASN A 421 -3.95 -40.97 3.30
C ASN A 421 -4.84 -42.02 3.98
N SER A 422 -4.56 -43.32 3.74
CA SER A 422 -5.29 -44.41 4.37
C SER A 422 -5.20 -44.34 5.91
N SER A 423 -4.02 -44.04 6.43
CA SER A 423 -3.81 -43.87 7.87
C SER A 423 -4.59 -42.67 8.44
N TYR A 424 -4.72 -41.56 7.70
CA TYR A 424 -5.44 -40.38 8.13
C TYR A 424 -6.99 -40.56 8.06
N TYR A 425 -7.46 -41.06 6.93
CA TYR A 425 -8.92 -41.25 6.72
C TYR A 425 -9.45 -42.51 7.36
N GLY A 426 -8.58 -43.44 7.77
CA GLY A 426 -8.98 -44.72 8.41
C GLY A 426 -9.60 -44.57 9.80
N ALA A 427 -9.38 -43.41 10.46
CA ALA A 427 -10.04 -43.11 11.72
C ALA A 427 -10.62 -41.68 11.68
N LYS A 428 -11.94 -41.59 11.69
CA LYS A 428 -12.66 -40.31 11.59
C LYS A 428 -13.47 -40.03 12.84
N VAL A 429 -13.19 -38.93 13.52
CA VAL A 429 -14.04 -38.41 14.58
C VAL A 429 -15.09 -37.50 13.94
N GLN A 430 -16.35 -37.79 14.19
CA GLN A 430 -17.48 -36.99 13.67
C GLN A 430 -18.36 -36.51 14.82
N THR A 431 -18.77 -35.25 14.75
CA THR A 431 -19.85 -34.75 15.60
C THR A 431 -21.17 -35.14 14.96
N VAL A 432 -21.94 -35.96 15.66
CA VAL A 432 -23.23 -36.41 15.19
C VAL A 432 -24.34 -35.97 16.13
N ARG A 433 -25.52 -35.75 15.59
CA ARG A 433 -26.73 -35.57 16.37
C ARG A 433 -27.22 -36.93 16.81
N LEU A 434 -27.05 -37.23 18.09
CA LEU A 434 -27.46 -38.50 18.68
C LEU A 434 -28.76 -38.31 19.44
N LEU A 435 -29.80 -39.03 19.02
CA LEU A 435 -31.04 -39.15 19.76
C LEU A 435 -30.93 -40.38 20.68
N LYS A 436 -30.83 -40.13 21.98
CA LYS A 436 -30.85 -41.21 22.98
C LYS A 436 -32.27 -41.51 23.40
N ILE A 437 -32.65 -42.79 23.43
CA ILE A 437 -33.93 -43.25 23.88
C ILE A 437 -33.71 -44.30 24.97
N GLU A 438 -34.29 -44.07 26.15
CA GLU A 438 -34.04 -44.93 27.32
C GLU A 438 -34.92 -46.21 27.31
N SER A 439 -36.07 -46.16 26.64
CA SER A 439 -36.98 -47.33 26.54
C SER A 439 -36.53 -48.28 25.44
N ALA A 440 -36.10 -49.47 25.80
CA ALA A 440 -35.71 -50.51 24.86
C ALA A 440 -36.84 -50.95 23.92
N THR A 441 -38.08 -50.90 24.40
CA THR A 441 -39.26 -51.21 23.60
C THR A 441 -39.48 -50.19 22.49
N VAL A 442 -39.46 -48.91 22.85
CA VAL A 442 -39.62 -47.80 21.91
C VAL A 442 -38.47 -47.77 20.91
N LEU A 443 -37.27 -48.05 21.38
CA LEU A 443 -36.08 -48.12 20.54
C LEU A 443 -36.20 -49.21 19.46
N SER A 444 -36.76 -50.37 19.85
CA SER A 444 -37.03 -51.49 18.93
C SER A 444 -38.16 -51.16 17.95
N GLU A 445 -39.21 -50.46 18.37
CA GLU A 445 -40.33 -50.07 17.52
C GLU A 445 -39.90 -49.05 16.49
N LEU A 446 -39.20 -47.98 16.92
CA LEU A 446 -38.71 -46.93 16.03
C LEU A 446 -37.68 -47.46 15.03
N SER A 447 -36.87 -48.46 15.39
CA SER A 447 -35.91 -49.08 14.46
C SER A 447 -36.57 -49.80 13.29
N ARG A 448 -37.85 -50.16 13.44
CA ARG A 448 -38.69 -50.84 12.43
C ARG A 448 -39.66 -49.88 11.73
N PHE A 449 -39.76 -48.63 12.17
CA PHE A 449 -40.68 -47.65 11.61
C PHE A 449 -40.07 -46.93 10.42
N PRO A 450 -40.52 -47.20 9.17
CA PRO A 450 -39.82 -46.74 7.96
C PRO A 450 -39.66 -45.22 7.90
N GLN A 451 -40.71 -44.46 8.27
CA GLN A 451 -40.67 -42.99 8.21
C GLN A 451 -39.65 -42.39 9.19
N PHE A 452 -39.41 -43.06 10.32
CA PHE A 452 -38.38 -42.62 11.27
C PHE A 452 -37.00 -43.07 10.84
N VAL A 453 -36.86 -44.27 10.28
CA VAL A 453 -35.58 -44.77 9.73
C VAL A 453 -35.06 -43.87 8.62
N GLU A 454 -35.94 -43.31 7.78
CA GLU A 454 -35.57 -42.31 6.77
C GLU A 454 -34.89 -41.07 7.38
N CYS A 455 -35.26 -40.67 8.61
CA CYS A 455 -34.70 -39.56 9.34
C CYS A 455 -33.35 -39.89 9.99
N THR A 456 -32.96 -41.15 10.01
CA THR A 456 -31.75 -41.61 10.68
C THR A 456 -30.63 -41.94 9.69
N LYS A 457 -29.40 -41.71 10.10
CA LYS A 457 -28.19 -42.12 9.38
C LYS A 457 -27.75 -43.51 9.82
N GLU A 458 -27.87 -43.79 11.11
CA GLU A 458 -27.37 -45.00 11.74
C GLU A 458 -28.19 -45.31 12.99
N TYR A 459 -28.40 -46.61 13.27
CA TYR A 459 -28.99 -47.09 14.51
C TYR A 459 -27.89 -47.72 15.37
N ILE A 460 -27.75 -47.23 16.62
CA ILE A 460 -26.82 -47.78 17.61
C ILE A 460 -27.62 -48.68 18.57
N PRO A 461 -27.49 -50.00 18.45
CA PRO A 461 -28.29 -50.94 19.26
C PRO A 461 -28.11 -50.69 20.76
N GLY A 462 -29.24 -50.63 21.47
CA GLY A 462 -29.25 -50.41 22.92
C GLY A 462 -28.93 -48.97 23.38
N TYR A 463 -28.74 -48.03 22.46
CA TYR A 463 -28.38 -46.66 22.82
C TYR A 463 -29.30 -45.61 22.17
N GLY A 464 -29.43 -45.62 20.83
CA GLY A 464 -30.24 -44.61 20.15
C GLY A 464 -29.99 -44.54 18.64
N PHE A 465 -30.28 -43.37 18.06
CA PHE A 465 -30.19 -43.14 16.61
C PHE A 465 -29.35 -41.91 16.30
N VAL A 466 -28.51 -42.01 15.30
CA VAL A 466 -27.83 -40.86 14.70
C VAL A 466 -28.80 -40.23 13.69
N LEU A 467 -29.23 -39.00 13.94
CA LEU A 467 -30.14 -38.26 13.05
C LEU A 467 -29.42 -37.63 11.88
N LYS A 468 -30.10 -37.54 10.73
CA LYS A 468 -29.69 -36.70 9.62
C LYS A 468 -30.00 -35.24 9.97
N PRO A 469 -29.03 -34.31 9.87
CA PRO A 469 -29.24 -32.90 10.25
C PRO A 469 -30.45 -32.26 9.56
N GLU A 470 -30.65 -32.56 8.28
CA GLU A 470 -31.74 -32.06 7.45
C GLU A 470 -33.13 -32.64 7.76
N MET A 471 -33.19 -33.71 8.55
CA MET A 471 -34.43 -34.42 8.89
C MET A 471 -34.74 -34.36 10.40
N GLU A 472 -34.03 -33.56 11.16
CA GLU A 472 -34.17 -33.47 12.62
C GLU A 472 -35.59 -33.05 13.05
N GLU A 473 -36.16 -32.04 12.40
CA GLU A 473 -37.51 -31.55 12.70
C GLU A 473 -38.55 -32.64 12.46
N ARG A 474 -38.46 -33.36 11.34
CA ARG A 474 -39.35 -34.47 11.02
C ARG A 474 -39.22 -35.63 12.00
N ALA A 475 -37.99 -35.93 12.45
CA ALA A 475 -37.77 -36.94 13.48
C ALA A 475 -38.44 -36.51 14.81
N PHE A 476 -38.38 -35.24 15.17
CA PHE A 476 -39.04 -34.72 16.38
C PHE A 476 -40.58 -34.73 16.28
N GLU A 477 -41.15 -34.44 15.12
CA GLU A 477 -42.59 -34.55 14.89
C GLU A 477 -43.07 -36.00 15.09
N ILE A 478 -42.35 -36.97 14.54
CA ILE A 478 -42.67 -38.38 14.70
C ILE A 478 -42.60 -38.78 16.19
N LEU A 479 -41.54 -38.36 16.90
CA LEU A 479 -41.38 -38.64 18.32
C LEU A 479 -42.51 -38.01 19.17
N THR A 480 -42.91 -36.78 18.81
CA THR A 480 -44.03 -36.10 19.49
C THR A 480 -45.34 -36.86 19.31
N ASN A 481 -45.60 -37.42 18.14
CA ASN A 481 -46.76 -38.28 17.87
C ASN A 481 -46.72 -39.60 18.66
N TYR A 482 -45.53 -40.08 19.03
CA TYR A 482 -45.32 -41.21 19.94
C TYR A 482 -45.38 -40.81 21.42
N GLY A 483 -45.67 -39.54 21.75
CA GLY A 483 -45.83 -39.06 23.12
C GLY A 483 -44.50 -38.63 23.78
N PHE A 484 -43.43 -38.48 23.04
CA PHE A 484 -42.15 -37.94 23.52
C PHE A 484 -42.06 -36.45 23.23
N SER A 485 -41.43 -35.71 24.14
CA SER A 485 -41.08 -34.30 23.94
C SER A 485 -39.53 -34.20 23.87
N PRO A 486 -38.94 -34.39 22.68
CA PRO A 486 -37.50 -34.38 22.56
C PRO A 486 -36.95 -33.01 22.92
N PHE A 487 -35.91 -32.98 23.72
CA PHE A 487 -35.17 -31.74 24.04
C PHE A 487 -33.75 -31.81 23.47
N VAL A 488 -33.28 -30.67 23.02
CA VAL A 488 -31.91 -30.53 22.49
C VAL A 488 -31.01 -30.01 23.60
N GLU A 489 -30.07 -30.85 24.03
CA GLU A 489 -29.01 -30.40 24.92
C GLU A 489 -28.05 -29.49 24.14
N ARG A 490 -28.26 -28.16 24.22
CA ARG A 490 -27.37 -27.18 23.61
C ARG A 490 -26.22 -26.94 24.56
N LYS A 491 -25.04 -27.46 24.26
CA LYS A 491 -23.82 -26.84 24.80
C LYS A 491 -23.78 -25.41 24.25
N ASN A 492 -23.72 -24.43 25.14
CA ASN A 492 -23.38 -23.06 24.75
C ASN A 492 -21.96 -23.09 24.14
N VAL A 493 -21.90 -23.25 22.83
CA VAL A 493 -20.71 -22.85 22.10
C VAL A 493 -20.78 -21.32 22.14
N ASN A 494 -20.00 -20.72 23.01
CA ASN A 494 -19.71 -19.31 22.91
C ASN A 494 -19.08 -19.12 21.53
N ARG A 495 -19.91 -18.81 20.54
CA ARG A 495 -19.44 -18.19 19.32
C ARG A 495 -18.98 -16.80 19.77
N THR A 496 -17.71 -16.67 20.02
CA THR A 496 -17.08 -15.35 20.01
C THR A 496 -17.51 -14.71 18.71
N GLY A 497 -18.16 -13.56 18.82
CA GLY A 497 -18.74 -12.87 17.67
C GLY A 497 -17.71 -12.62 16.57
N ALA A 498 -18.20 -12.33 15.38
CA ALA A 498 -17.35 -11.93 14.27
C ALA A 498 -16.33 -10.87 14.76
N PRO A 499 -15.07 -10.95 14.30
CA PRO A 499 -14.02 -10.02 14.74
C PRO A 499 -14.52 -8.59 14.58
N THR A 500 -14.41 -7.81 15.63
CA THR A 500 -14.81 -6.41 15.59
C THR A 500 -13.86 -5.65 14.66
N GLU A 501 -14.32 -4.57 14.05
CA GLU A 501 -13.43 -3.72 13.23
C GLU A 501 -12.20 -3.21 14.00
N GLU A 502 -12.25 -3.24 15.33
CA GLU A 502 -11.16 -2.80 16.21
C GLU A 502 -9.89 -3.64 16.05
N TRP A 503 -9.97 -4.98 16.01
CA TRP A 503 -8.77 -5.78 15.83
C TRP A 503 -8.14 -5.63 14.42
N ARG A 504 -8.96 -5.33 13.42
CA ARG A 504 -8.49 -5.00 12.06
C ARG A 504 -7.68 -3.69 12.05
N LYS A 505 -8.10 -2.71 12.86
CA LYS A 505 -7.36 -1.45 13.04
C LYS A 505 -6.03 -1.68 13.73
N ASP A 506 -5.98 -2.59 14.70
CA ASP A 506 -4.76 -2.88 15.46
C ASP A 506 -3.68 -3.59 14.63
N PHE A 507 -4.05 -4.42 13.65
CA PHE A 507 -3.09 -4.98 12.69
C PHE A 507 -2.47 -3.94 11.77
N SER A 508 -3.16 -2.84 11.53
CA SER A 508 -2.60 -1.71 10.77
C SER A 508 -1.74 -0.77 11.63
N THR A 509 -1.86 -0.82 12.95
CA THR A 509 -1.23 0.12 13.89
C THR A 509 0.06 -0.34 14.57
N PRO A 510 0.38 -1.65 14.73
CA PRO A 510 1.61 -2.06 15.44
C PRO A 510 2.90 -1.72 14.71
N TRP A 511 2.81 -1.30 13.47
CA TRP A 511 3.95 -0.96 12.65
C TRP A 511 4.19 0.55 12.71
N PRO A 512 5.27 1.02 13.37
CA PRO A 512 5.53 2.46 13.56
C PRO A 512 5.57 3.24 12.25
N GLU A 513 5.87 2.56 11.14
CA GLU A 513 6.00 3.16 9.82
C GLU A 513 4.67 3.36 9.08
N ALA A 514 3.61 2.63 9.47
CA ALA A 514 2.29 2.82 8.87
C ALA A 514 1.64 4.16 9.23
N LYS A 515 2.19 4.89 10.19
CA LYS A 515 1.57 6.12 10.72
C LYS A 515 1.93 7.40 9.99
N ALA A 516 3.02 7.44 9.23
CA ALA A 516 3.53 8.74 8.77
C ALA A 516 2.98 9.24 7.42
N PRO A 517 2.77 8.40 6.38
CA PRO A 517 2.67 8.94 5.04
C PRO A 517 1.26 9.17 4.50
N ASP A 518 0.23 8.54 5.03
CA ASP A 518 -1.09 8.54 4.39
C ASP A 518 -1.77 9.92 4.37
N TYR A 519 -1.38 10.80 5.27
CA TYR A 519 -1.97 12.14 5.32
C TYR A 519 -1.61 13.02 4.14
N GLU A 520 -0.44 12.84 3.56
CA GLU A 520 0.07 13.73 2.53
C GLU A 520 -0.29 13.27 1.12
N LEU A 521 -0.44 11.97 0.89
CA LEU A 521 -1.03 11.45 -0.35
C LEU A 521 -2.53 11.78 -0.45
N LYS A 522 -3.23 11.85 0.68
CA LYS A 522 -4.63 12.33 0.73
C LYS A 522 -4.75 13.85 0.55
N ALA A 523 -3.70 14.59 0.80
CA ALA A 523 -3.65 16.03 0.61
C ALA A 523 -3.39 16.48 -0.84
N THR A 524 -3.26 15.57 -1.79
CA THR A 524 -3.10 15.88 -3.22
C THR A 524 -4.42 16.19 -3.93
N ALA A 525 -5.37 16.83 -3.24
CA ALA A 525 -6.48 17.42 -3.93
C ALA A 525 -5.95 18.55 -4.84
N ASP A 526 -6.40 18.58 -6.10
CA ASP A 526 -6.10 19.65 -7.05
C ASP A 526 -6.39 21.01 -6.44
N SER A 527 -5.62 22.03 -6.83
CA SER A 527 -5.92 23.40 -6.41
C SER A 527 -7.36 23.82 -6.74
N GLU A 528 -7.96 23.26 -7.80
CA GLU A 528 -9.37 23.43 -8.15
C GLU A 528 -10.32 22.67 -7.24
N SER A 529 -10.01 21.42 -6.88
CA SER A 529 -10.83 20.67 -5.93
C SER A 529 -10.67 21.21 -4.50
N LEU A 530 -9.51 21.77 -4.15
CA LEU A 530 -9.28 22.55 -2.94
C LEU A 530 -10.11 23.84 -2.95
N GLN A 531 -10.14 24.56 -4.05
CA GLN A 531 -10.90 25.79 -4.21
C GLN A 531 -12.41 25.50 -4.19
N THR A 532 -12.84 24.40 -4.79
CA THR A 532 -14.23 23.92 -4.77
C THR A 532 -14.64 23.44 -3.38
N ALA A 533 -13.78 22.70 -2.70
CA ALA A 533 -14.01 22.26 -1.32
C ALA A 533 -14.00 23.42 -0.34
N LEU A 534 -13.15 24.42 -0.52
CA LEU A 534 -13.11 25.65 0.28
C LEU A 534 -14.31 26.56 0.00
N ASN A 535 -14.77 26.64 -1.24
CA ASN A 535 -15.97 27.39 -1.61
C ASN A 535 -17.26 26.69 -1.16
N SER A 536 -17.23 25.37 -0.98
CA SER A 536 -18.36 24.57 -0.48
C SER A 536 -18.40 24.46 1.04
N THR A 537 -17.34 24.87 1.75
CA THR A 537 -17.28 24.77 3.21
C THR A 537 -17.89 26.00 3.88
N LYS A 538 -18.51 25.76 5.03
CA LYS A 538 -19.07 26.74 5.95
C LYS A 538 -18.08 27.82 6.44
N TYR A 539 -16.80 27.63 6.12
CA TYR A 539 -15.66 28.42 6.59
C TYR A 539 -15.19 29.34 5.45
N GLY A 540 -15.82 30.52 5.38
CA GLY A 540 -15.48 31.52 4.38
C GLY A 540 -14.14 32.21 4.61
N SER A 541 -13.73 33.06 3.65
CA SER A 541 -12.50 33.87 3.67
C SER A 541 -12.46 34.97 4.74
N ASN A 542 -13.53 35.13 5.52
CA ASN A 542 -13.65 36.16 6.57
C ASN A 542 -13.33 35.54 7.95
N TYR A 543 -12.84 36.37 8.88
CA TYR A 543 -12.65 35.98 10.26
C TYR A 543 -13.97 35.57 10.90
N GLN A 544 -13.99 34.43 11.54
CA GLN A 544 -15.15 33.86 12.22
C GLN A 544 -14.79 33.41 13.63
N LYS A 545 -15.64 33.73 14.56
CA LYS A 545 -15.57 33.19 15.92
C LYS A 545 -16.23 31.83 15.94
N LEU A 546 -15.48 30.79 16.28
CA LEU A 546 -15.91 29.40 16.23
C LEU A 546 -16.00 28.81 17.64
N SER A 547 -16.88 27.83 17.82
CA SER A 547 -16.82 26.96 19.00
C SER A 547 -15.50 26.17 19.01
N THR A 548 -15.02 25.76 20.17
CA THR A 548 -13.79 24.93 20.27
C THR A 548 -13.88 23.68 19.39
N PHE A 549 -15.05 23.08 19.29
CA PHE A 549 -15.30 21.91 18.46
C PHE A 549 -15.17 22.22 16.96
N ASP A 550 -15.77 23.31 16.51
CA ASP A 550 -15.68 23.73 15.11
C ASP A 550 -14.29 24.27 14.75
N LEU A 551 -13.63 24.94 15.71
CA LEU A 551 -12.25 25.35 15.57
C LEU A 551 -11.32 24.14 15.32
N VAL A 552 -11.46 23.07 16.09
CA VAL A 552 -10.69 21.84 15.89
C VAL A 552 -10.97 21.22 14.53
N LYS A 553 -12.21 21.25 14.04
CA LYS A 553 -12.54 20.77 12.68
C LYS A 553 -11.84 21.60 11.61
N VAL A 554 -11.86 22.93 11.73
CA VAL A 554 -11.18 23.83 10.78
C VAL A 554 -9.69 23.62 10.80
N LEU A 555 -9.08 23.50 11.99
CA LEU A 555 -7.64 23.26 12.12
C LEU A 555 -7.21 21.90 11.57
N ARG A 556 -8.03 20.84 11.77
CA ARG A 556 -7.81 19.53 11.15
C ARG A 556 -7.89 19.60 9.63
N TYR A 557 -8.92 20.26 9.14
CA TYR A 557 -9.09 20.47 7.70
C TYR A 557 -7.90 21.23 7.11
N ALA A 558 -7.54 22.38 7.71
CA ALA A 558 -6.40 23.18 7.26
C ALA A 558 -5.07 22.38 7.30
N LYS A 559 -4.87 21.55 8.32
CA LYS A 559 -3.73 20.62 8.37
C LYS A 559 -3.77 19.65 7.19
N THR A 560 -4.92 19.02 6.94
CA THR A 560 -5.10 18.01 5.89
C THR A 560 -4.85 18.57 4.49
N VAL A 561 -5.29 19.78 4.22
CA VAL A 561 -5.17 20.42 2.91
C VAL A 561 -3.96 21.35 2.80
N GLY A 562 -3.21 21.57 3.87
CA GLY A 562 -2.07 22.48 3.90
C GLY A 562 -2.49 23.95 3.73
N ALA A 563 -3.70 24.32 4.17
CA ALA A 563 -4.19 25.69 4.03
C ALA A 563 -3.54 26.65 5.04
N LEU A 564 -3.28 27.87 4.62
CA LEU A 564 -2.87 28.96 5.50
C LEU A 564 -4.06 29.43 6.32
N ILE A 565 -3.86 29.57 7.63
CA ILE A 565 -4.84 30.13 8.55
C ILE A 565 -4.38 31.51 9.02
N GLY A 566 -5.26 32.48 8.98
CA GLY A 566 -5.15 33.70 9.74
C GLY A 566 -5.92 33.55 11.06
N ALA A 567 -5.28 33.81 12.18
CA ALA A 567 -5.93 33.78 13.49
C ALA A 567 -5.72 35.06 14.25
N LYS A 568 -6.75 35.51 14.94
CA LYS A 568 -6.66 36.55 15.95
C LYS A 568 -6.45 35.87 17.29
N LEU A 569 -5.34 36.18 17.95
CA LEU A 569 -4.91 35.58 19.20
C LEU A 569 -5.04 36.57 20.34
N LYS A 570 -5.51 36.10 21.50
CA LYS A 570 -5.49 36.86 22.73
C LYS A 570 -4.06 36.94 23.27
N ASN A 571 -3.55 38.13 23.53
CA ASN A 571 -2.20 38.31 24.07
C ASN A 571 -2.20 38.02 25.60
N PRO A 572 -1.54 36.95 26.07
CA PRO A 572 -1.53 36.61 27.52
C PRO A 572 -0.69 37.59 28.34
N ALA A 573 0.17 38.37 27.73
CA ALA A 573 1.13 39.23 28.44
C ALA A 573 0.63 40.66 28.74
N LYS A 574 -0.53 41.06 28.21
CA LYS A 574 -1.11 42.41 28.41
C LYS A 574 -2.55 42.34 28.92
N ARG A 575 -2.84 42.98 30.06
CA ARG A 575 -4.22 43.25 30.50
C ARG A 575 -4.84 44.31 29.58
N GLY A 576 -5.58 43.88 28.56
CA GLY A 576 -6.31 44.72 27.61
C GLY A 576 -6.57 44.00 26.29
N ASP A 577 -7.57 44.40 25.52
CA ASP A 577 -8.05 43.79 24.28
C ASP A 577 -7.07 43.94 23.08
N ASN A 578 -5.79 43.75 23.28
CA ASN A 578 -4.83 43.74 22.17
C ASN A 578 -4.81 42.34 21.52
N GLU A 579 -5.58 42.22 20.46
CA GLU A 579 -5.53 41.06 19.55
C GLU A 579 -4.25 41.11 18.71
N ILE A 580 -3.59 39.95 18.59
CA ILE A 580 -2.47 39.79 17.66
C ILE A 580 -2.95 38.95 16.50
N GLU A 581 -2.88 39.49 15.30
CA GLU A 581 -3.16 38.74 14.08
C GLU A 581 -1.91 37.93 13.70
N LYS A 582 -2.06 36.60 13.53
CA LYS A 582 -0.98 35.70 13.15
C LYS A 582 -1.42 34.79 12.03
N ASN A 583 -0.61 34.73 10.99
CA ASN A 583 -0.82 33.82 9.87
C ASN A 583 0.11 32.62 10.04
N PHE A 584 -0.43 31.40 9.95
CA PHE A 584 0.32 30.18 10.17
C PHE A 584 -0.28 28.97 9.48
N PHE A 585 0.50 27.92 9.43
CA PHE A 585 0.08 26.59 9.02
C PHE A 585 0.03 25.66 10.22
N VAL A 586 -0.93 24.75 10.24
CA VAL A 586 -1.07 23.77 11.32
C VAL A 586 -0.13 22.59 11.08
N HIS A 587 0.83 22.39 11.98
CA HIS A 587 1.78 21.29 11.93
C HIS A 587 1.26 20.07 12.70
N ALA A 588 0.84 20.23 13.95
CA ALA A 588 0.29 19.16 14.77
C ALA A 588 -0.82 19.66 15.72
N LEU A 589 -1.75 18.76 16.07
CA LEU A 589 -2.84 19.01 17.01
C LEU A 589 -2.58 18.14 18.26
N LYS A 590 -2.33 18.78 19.41
CA LYS A 590 -2.07 18.11 20.69
C LYS A 590 -3.31 18.22 21.59
N LEU A 591 -4.36 17.47 21.24
CA LEU A 591 -5.69 17.58 21.88
C LEU A 591 -5.85 16.67 23.11
N ALA A 592 -4.97 15.68 23.29
CA ALA A 592 -5.05 14.71 24.37
C ALA A 592 -4.52 15.23 25.73
N LYS A 593 -3.82 16.35 25.73
CA LYS A 593 -3.26 16.98 26.95
C LYS A 593 -4.01 18.26 27.27
N SER A 594 -4.18 18.55 28.56
CA SER A 594 -4.72 19.84 29.01
C SER A 594 -3.55 20.74 29.44
N PRO A 595 -3.43 21.99 28.96
CA PRO A 595 -4.32 22.63 27.98
C PRO A 595 -4.16 22.09 26.56
N GLN A 596 -5.27 22.05 25.81
CA GLN A 596 -5.26 21.65 24.42
C GLN A 596 -4.50 22.67 23.58
N SER A 597 -3.55 22.22 22.80
CA SER A 597 -2.64 23.08 22.03
C SER A 597 -2.44 22.59 20.60
N ILE A 598 -1.99 23.49 19.76
CA ILE A 598 -1.57 23.19 18.38
C ILE A 598 -0.12 23.60 18.19
N GLU A 599 0.58 22.83 17.41
CA GLU A 599 1.88 23.19 16.88
C GLU A 599 1.67 23.83 15.53
N ILE A 600 2.14 25.03 15.38
CA ILE A 600 1.97 25.85 14.19
C ILE A 600 3.33 26.21 13.60
N GLN A 601 3.35 26.44 12.30
CA GLN A 601 4.47 27.08 11.63
C GLN A 601 4.03 28.48 11.19
N PRO A 602 4.54 29.55 11.81
CA PRO A 602 4.21 30.89 11.40
C PRO A 602 4.62 31.17 9.95
N TYR A 603 3.79 31.92 9.24
CA TYR A 603 4.12 32.33 7.87
C TYR A 603 5.38 33.19 7.86
N GLY A 604 6.38 32.77 7.05
CA GLY A 604 7.69 33.44 6.98
C GLY A 604 8.68 33.07 8.08
N SER A 605 8.38 32.08 8.95
CA SER A 605 9.30 31.56 9.97
C SER A 605 9.51 30.07 9.78
N ASP A 606 10.75 29.61 9.95
CA ASP A 606 11.09 28.16 9.87
C ASP A 606 11.01 27.46 11.23
N THR A 607 10.77 28.19 12.32
CA THR A 607 10.68 27.62 13.66
C THR A 607 9.21 27.34 14.04
N PRO A 608 8.85 26.10 14.41
CA PRO A 608 7.52 25.80 14.88
C PRO A 608 7.25 26.42 16.26
N GLU A 609 6.02 26.85 16.50
CA GLU A 609 5.56 27.42 17.76
C GLU A 609 4.34 26.65 18.28
N MET A 610 4.17 26.67 19.61
CA MET A 610 3.01 26.08 20.28
C MET A 610 1.99 27.18 20.64
N ILE A 611 0.74 26.97 20.28
CA ILE A 611 -0.38 27.86 20.66
C ILE A 611 -1.46 27.04 21.36
N GLU A 612 -1.94 27.53 22.49
CA GLU A 612 -3.12 26.95 23.12
C GLU A 612 -4.40 27.34 22.37
N LEU A 613 -5.32 26.39 22.23
CA LEU A 613 -6.59 26.65 21.54
C LEU A 613 -7.42 27.75 22.20
N SER A 614 -7.29 27.91 23.51
CA SER A 614 -7.97 28.94 24.30
C SER A 614 -7.57 30.37 23.92
N PHE A 615 -6.41 30.56 23.28
CA PHE A 615 -5.95 31.88 22.84
C PHE A 615 -6.48 32.27 21.46
N ILE A 616 -7.02 31.33 20.69
CA ILE A 616 -7.56 31.61 19.37
C ILE A 616 -8.99 32.13 19.49
N GLN A 617 -9.19 33.40 19.14
CA GLN A 617 -10.49 34.03 19.21
C GLN A 617 -11.27 33.93 17.91
N GLU A 618 -10.63 34.22 16.82
CA GLU A 618 -11.23 34.18 15.47
C GLU A 618 -10.23 33.54 14.49
N VAL A 619 -10.77 32.87 13.50
CA VAL A 619 -9.97 32.24 12.42
C VAL A 619 -10.56 32.52 11.06
N LYS A 620 -9.71 32.63 10.06
CA LYS A 620 -10.06 32.61 8.63
C LYS A 620 -9.16 31.61 7.90
N VAL A 621 -9.66 31.04 6.84
CA VAL A 621 -8.88 30.15 5.96
C VAL A 621 -8.59 30.89 4.67
N TYR A 622 -7.31 30.98 4.27
CA TYR A 622 -6.93 31.65 3.04
C TYR A 622 -7.14 30.73 1.83
N ASN A 623 -7.95 31.15 0.88
CA ASN A 623 -8.26 30.45 -0.36
C ASN A 623 -7.20 30.78 -1.44
N GLY A 624 -5.96 30.30 -1.29
CA GLY A 624 -4.93 30.43 -2.31
C GLY A 624 -4.48 31.86 -2.66
N LYS A 625 -5.02 32.89 -2.02
CA LYS A 625 -4.49 34.28 -2.07
C LYS A 625 -3.59 34.47 -0.85
N GLN A 626 -2.38 34.94 -1.10
CA GLN A 626 -1.47 35.35 -0.01
C GLN A 626 -2.14 36.43 0.85
N PRO A 627 -1.81 36.48 2.16
CA PRO A 627 -2.28 37.52 3.05
C PRO A 627 -1.87 38.91 2.56
#